data_60fafe5605e9106036ab5902c9f0b1c6
#
_entry.id   60fafe5605e9106036ab5902c9f0b1c6
#
_cell.length_a   1.000
_cell.length_b   1.000
_cell.length_c   1.000
_cell.angle_alpha   90.00
_cell.angle_beta   90.00
_cell.angle_gamma   90.00
#
_symmetry.space_group_name_H-M   'P 1'
#
loop_
_entity.id
_entity.type
_entity.pdbx_description
1 polymer ?
#
loop_
_entity_poly.entity_id
_entity_poly.type
_entity_poly.pdbx_seq_one_letter_code
_entity_poly.pdbx_strand_id
1 'polypeptide(L)'
;MNYMIKEMDEEIRPRERLKRYGAGALGNDEVLAILLRCGTKECNVKDLSAKILNEIDGIKNFSNVSWEKLSKIKGVGEVKALTLLAALEFGKRVLAESNKETVKMINSKTIYELFKYKFV
;
A
#
# COMPACT_ATOMS: atom_id res chain seq x y z
N MET A 1 -12.29 -23.42 -6.15
CA MET A 1 -12.77 -22.09 -5.91
C MET A 1 -11.66 -21.07 -5.96
N ASN A 2 -11.94 -19.93 -6.51
CA ASN A 2 -10.96 -18.93 -6.80
C ASN A 2 -11.10 -17.74 -5.81
N TYR A 3 -10.08 -17.47 -5.02
CA TYR A 3 -10.08 -16.41 -3.99
C TYR A 3 -9.22 -15.23 -4.42
N MET A 4 -8.78 -15.24 -5.66
CA MET A 4 -7.82 -14.27 -6.15
C MET A 4 -8.49 -13.14 -6.89
N ILE A 5 -7.72 -12.07 -7.11
CA ILE A 5 -8.12 -10.93 -7.89
C ILE A 5 -8.62 -11.34 -9.28
N LYS A 6 -8.10 -12.42 -9.85
CA LYS A 6 -8.49 -12.88 -11.18
C LYS A 6 -9.96 -13.26 -11.31
N GLU A 7 -10.69 -13.43 -10.20
CA GLU A 7 -12.14 -13.63 -10.23
C GLU A 7 -12.88 -12.34 -10.57
N MET A 8 -12.23 -11.21 -10.44
CA MET A 8 -12.80 -9.92 -10.73
C MET A 8 -12.73 -9.62 -12.21
N ASP A 9 -13.65 -8.78 -12.70
CA ASP A 9 -13.57 -8.23 -14.03
C ASP A 9 -12.21 -7.55 -14.20
N GLU A 10 -11.53 -7.77 -15.34
CA GLU A 10 -10.21 -7.19 -15.59
C GLU A 10 -10.17 -5.69 -15.40
N GLU A 11 -11.24 -4.99 -15.81
CA GLU A 11 -11.27 -3.52 -15.72
C GLU A 11 -11.28 -3.00 -14.28
N ILE A 12 -11.73 -3.82 -13.32
CA ILE A 12 -11.81 -3.41 -11.91
C ILE A 12 -10.75 -4.05 -11.04
N ARG A 13 -9.92 -4.95 -11.58
CA ARG A 13 -8.84 -5.57 -10.82
C ARG A 13 -7.82 -4.52 -10.41
N PRO A 14 -7.36 -4.53 -9.14
CA PRO A 14 -6.39 -3.53 -8.68
C PRO A 14 -5.12 -3.46 -9.52
N ARG A 15 -4.55 -4.60 -9.92
CA ARG A 15 -3.33 -4.63 -10.73
C ARG A 15 -3.55 -4.02 -12.12
N GLU A 16 -4.69 -4.28 -12.73
CA GLU A 16 -5.04 -3.70 -14.03
C GLU A 16 -5.26 -2.20 -13.91
N ARG A 17 -5.90 -1.77 -12.82
CA ARG A 17 -6.05 -0.34 -12.55
C ARG A 17 -4.72 0.34 -12.32
N LEU A 18 -3.81 -0.32 -11.61
CA LEU A 18 -2.45 0.19 -11.40
C LEU A 18 -1.74 0.41 -12.74
N LYS A 19 -1.81 -0.59 -13.64
CA LYS A 19 -1.17 -0.51 -14.95
C LYS A 19 -1.76 0.60 -15.81
N ARG A 20 -3.07 0.76 -15.77
CA ARG A 20 -3.79 1.70 -16.65
C ARG A 20 -3.76 3.13 -16.15
N TYR A 21 -3.93 3.33 -14.86
CA TYR A 21 -4.13 4.67 -14.29
C TYR A 21 -3.02 5.11 -13.33
N GLY A 22 -2.10 4.23 -12.98
CA GLY A 22 -1.03 4.55 -12.05
C GLY A 22 -1.42 4.33 -10.58
N ALA A 23 -0.42 4.32 -9.73
CA ALA A 23 -0.60 3.99 -8.31
C ALA A 23 -1.50 4.99 -7.57
N GLY A 24 -1.40 6.26 -7.92
CA GLY A 24 -2.17 7.30 -7.25
C GLY A 24 -3.68 7.19 -7.43
N ALA A 25 -4.14 6.44 -8.45
CA ALA A 25 -5.56 6.24 -8.71
C ALA A 25 -6.19 5.16 -7.83
N LEU A 26 -5.37 4.39 -7.10
CA LEU A 26 -5.86 3.27 -6.31
C LEU A 26 -6.29 3.72 -4.92
N GLY A 27 -7.36 3.11 -4.41
CA GLY A 27 -7.73 3.25 -3.01
C GLY A 27 -6.80 2.44 -2.12
N ASN A 28 -6.82 2.72 -0.82
CA ASN A 28 -5.96 2.02 0.14
C ASN A 28 -6.18 0.51 0.14
N ASP A 29 -7.41 0.07 0.02
CA ASP A 29 -7.74 -1.35 -0.05
C ASP A 29 -7.21 -2.00 -1.32
N GLU A 30 -7.18 -1.28 -2.42
CA GLU A 30 -6.64 -1.79 -3.67
C GLU A 30 -5.12 -1.96 -3.62
N VAL A 31 -4.40 -0.98 -3.08
CA VAL A 31 -2.95 -1.08 -2.88
C VAL A 31 -2.62 -2.27 -1.99
N LEU A 32 -3.35 -2.39 -0.89
CA LEU A 32 -3.15 -3.48 0.07
C LEU A 32 -3.44 -4.83 -0.57
N ALA A 33 -4.50 -4.93 -1.39
CA ALA A 33 -4.85 -6.16 -2.08
C ALA A 33 -3.74 -6.65 -3.01
N ILE A 34 -3.07 -5.73 -3.70
CA ILE A 34 -1.94 -6.08 -4.56
C ILE A 34 -0.81 -6.67 -3.72
N LEU A 35 -0.51 -6.07 -2.59
CA LEU A 35 0.55 -6.55 -1.70
C LEU A 35 0.23 -7.92 -1.10
N LEU A 36 -1.02 -8.14 -0.73
CA LEU A 36 -1.46 -9.42 -0.16
C LEU A 36 -1.52 -10.54 -1.18
N ARG A 37 -1.77 -10.24 -2.44
CA ARG A 37 -1.86 -11.14 -3.58
C ARG A 37 -3.11 -12.00 -3.63
N CYS A 38 -3.46 -12.67 -2.55
CA CYS A 38 -4.66 -13.52 -2.51
C CYS A 38 -5.33 -13.47 -1.15
N GLY A 39 -6.62 -13.76 -1.15
CA GLY A 39 -7.41 -13.89 0.06
C GLY A 39 -7.43 -15.32 0.58
N THR A 40 -8.54 -15.68 1.23
CA THR A 40 -8.77 -17.01 1.80
C THR A 40 -10.06 -17.59 1.23
N LYS A 41 -10.42 -18.78 1.70
CA LYS A 41 -11.69 -19.41 1.34
C LYS A 41 -12.90 -18.54 1.70
N GLU A 42 -12.81 -17.88 2.85
CA GLU A 42 -13.94 -17.11 3.40
C GLU A 42 -13.97 -15.67 2.93
N CYS A 43 -12.86 -15.17 2.38
CA CYS A 43 -12.70 -13.75 2.15
C CYS A 43 -11.80 -13.50 0.94
N ASN A 44 -12.32 -12.83 -0.08
CA ASN A 44 -11.46 -12.47 -1.21
C ASN A 44 -10.44 -11.43 -0.78
N VAL A 45 -9.42 -11.19 -1.60
CA VAL A 45 -8.30 -10.33 -1.22
C VAL A 45 -8.72 -8.89 -0.99
N LYS A 46 -9.68 -8.39 -1.73
CA LYS A 46 -10.15 -7.01 -1.56
C LYS A 46 -10.90 -6.84 -0.24
N ASP A 47 -11.74 -7.80 0.10
CA ASP A 47 -12.47 -7.81 1.36
C ASP A 47 -11.51 -7.99 2.54
N LEU A 48 -10.49 -8.84 2.38
CA LEU A 48 -9.45 -9.02 3.40
C LEU A 48 -8.70 -7.71 3.63
N SER A 49 -8.38 -6.99 2.57
CA SER A 49 -7.71 -5.70 2.67
C SER A 49 -8.56 -4.68 3.44
N ALA A 50 -9.85 -4.60 3.12
CA ALA A 50 -10.76 -3.72 3.84
C ALA A 50 -10.87 -4.10 5.32
N LYS A 51 -10.89 -5.40 5.61
CA LYS A 51 -10.92 -5.91 6.97
C LYS A 51 -9.67 -5.50 7.76
N ILE A 52 -8.50 -5.64 7.15
CA ILE A 52 -7.24 -5.23 7.79
C ILE A 52 -7.28 -3.74 8.12
N LEU A 53 -7.66 -2.91 7.16
CA LEU A 53 -7.74 -1.47 7.37
C LEU A 53 -8.70 -1.10 8.49
N ASN A 54 -9.83 -1.80 8.57
CA ASN A 54 -10.80 -1.58 9.63
C ASN A 54 -10.26 -2.00 10.99
N GLU A 55 -9.59 -3.15 11.06
CA GLU A 55 -9.04 -3.69 12.31
C GLU A 55 -7.94 -2.80 12.89
N ILE A 56 -7.14 -2.16 12.06
CA ILE A 56 -6.09 -1.27 12.54
C ILE A 56 -6.53 0.20 12.58
N ASP A 57 -7.79 0.47 12.27
CA ASP A 57 -8.40 1.81 12.33
C ASP A 57 -7.72 2.83 11.38
N GLY A 58 -7.45 2.39 10.18
CA GLY A 58 -6.99 3.26 9.10
C GLY A 58 -5.51 3.13 8.77
N ILE A 59 -5.17 3.66 7.59
CA ILE A 59 -3.84 3.50 7.01
C ILE A 59 -2.73 4.11 7.86
N LYS A 60 -3.00 5.21 8.55
CA LYS A 60 -1.98 5.88 9.36
C LYS A 60 -1.45 5.02 10.50
N ASN A 61 -2.25 4.09 10.96
CA ASN A 61 -1.86 3.22 12.08
C ASN A 61 -0.91 2.10 11.68
N PHE A 62 -0.67 1.90 10.37
CA PHE A 62 0.33 0.94 9.92
C PHE A 62 1.74 1.26 10.41
N SER A 63 2.05 2.53 10.64
CA SER A 63 3.37 2.91 11.12
C SER A 63 3.67 2.40 12.53
N ASN A 64 2.64 2.04 13.29
CA ASN A 64 2.78 1.62 14.68
C ASN A 64 2.32 0.19 14.95
N VAL A 65 1.84 -0.53 13.94
CA VAL A 65 1.35 -1.88 14.13
C VAL A 65 2.49 -2.90 14.09
N SER A 66 2.43 -3.88 15.00
CA SER A 66 3.42 -4.97 15.02
C SER A 66 2.99 -6.10 14.08
N TRP A 67 3.96 -6.91 13.64
CA TRP A 67 3.64 -8.06 12.82
C TRP A 67 2.78 -9.06 13.60
N GLU A 68 2.99 -9.17 14.91
CA GLU A 68 2.20 -10.07 15.77
C GLU A 68 0.73 -9.67 15.75
N LYS A 69 0.44 -8.38 15.86
CA LYS A 69 -0.94 -7.90 15.81
C LYS A 69 -1.56 -8.14 14.44
N LEU A 70 -0.84 -7.85 13.38
CA LEU A 70 -1.32 -8.08 12.03
C LEU A 70 -1.57 -9.57 11.77
N SER A 71 -0.66 -10.43 12.20
CA SER A 71 -0.76 -11.87 11.94
C SER A 71 -1.97 -12.52 12.61
N LYS A 72 -2.50 -11.90 13.65
CA LYS A 72 -3.69 -12.40 14.36
C LYS A 72 -4.99 -12.11 13.64
N ILE A 73 -4.98 -11.21 12.68
CA ILE A 73 -6.17 -10.95 11.88
C ILE A 73 -6.43 -12.17 11.01
N LYS A 74 -7.65 -12.70 11.09
CA LYS A 74 -8.00 -13.91 10.35
C LYS A 74 -7.78 -13.71 8.85
N GLY A 75 -7.01 -14.60 8.26
CA GLY A 75 -6.68 -14.55 6.83
C GLY A 75 -5.34 -13.92 6.51
N VAL A 76 -4.70 -13.27 7.48
CA VAL A 76 -3.41 -12.62 7.27
C VAL A 76 -2.25 -13.57 7.50
N GLY A 77 -2.08 -14.06 8.71
CA GLY A 77 -0.97 -14.94 9.05
C GLY A 77 0.38 -14.24 9.05
N GLU A 78 1.43 -15.01 9.35
CA GLU A 78 2.78 -14.47 9.52
C GLU A 78 3.36 -13.92 8.22
N VAL A 79 3.28 -14.68 7.13
CA VAL A 79 3.91 -14.29 5.86
C VAL A 79 3.36 -12.98 5.33
N LYS A 80 2.03 -12.84 5.30
CA LYS A 80 1.39 -11.60 4.85
C LYS A 80 1.72 -10.43 5.76
N ALA A 81 1.71 -10.65 7.08
CA ALA A 81 2.03 -9.60 8.04
C ALA A 81 3.45 -9.08 7.83
N LEU A 82 4.42 -9.98 7.69
CA LEU A 82 5.81 -9.59 7.46
C LEU A 82 5.99 -8.90 6.11
N THR A 83 5.29 -9.37 5.08
CA THR A 83 5.32 -8.74 3.76
C THR A 83 4.85 -7.29 3.82
N LEU A 84 3.76 -7.04 4.54
CA LEU A 84 3.22 -5.69 4.68
C LEU A 84 4.20 -4.77 5.41
N LEU A 85 4.83 -5.26 6.48
CA LEU A 85 5.80 -4.45 7.21
C LEU A 85 7.06 -4.19 6.39
N ALA A 86 7.50 -5.17 5.62
CA ALA A 86 8.63 -4.98 4.71
C ALA A 86 8.32 -3.94 3.63
N ALA A 87 7.11 -3.99 3.07
CA ALA A 87 6.68 -3.01 2.09
C ALA A 87 6.64 -1.60 2.68
N LEU A 88 6.15 -1.48 3.92
CA LEU A 88 6.12 -0.20 4.62
C LEU A 88 7.52 0.35 4.84
N GLU A 89 8.45 -0.49 5.28
CA GLU A 89 9.83 -0.08 5.50
C GLU A 89 10.49 0.36 4.18
N PHE A 90 10.23 -0.38 3.11
CA PHE A 90 10.74 -0.01 1.79
C PHE A 90 10.25 1.37 1.37
N GLY A 91 8.97 1.63 1.55
CA GLY A 91 8.39 2.95 1.25
C GLY A 91 9.02 4.07 2.08
N LYS A 92 9.27 3.81 3.36
CA LYS A 92 9.94 4.79 4.24
C LYS A 92 11.32 5.13 3.73
N ARG A 93 12.09 4.13 3.30
CA ARG A 93 13.43 4.34 2.76
C ARG A 93 13.42 5.13 1.46
N VAL A 94 12.48 4.82 0.59
CA VAL A 94 12.32 5.56 -0.66
C VAL A 94 12.03 7.04 -0.39
N LEU A 95 11.11 7.32 0.53
CA LEU A 95 10.76 8.69 0.89
C LEU A 95 11.94 9.41 1.56
N ALA A 96 12.70 8.74 2.39
CA ALA A 96 13.86 9.33 3.05
C ALA A 96 14.92 9.77 2.03
N GLU A 97 15.21 8.94 1.03
CA GLU A 97 16.15 9.30 -0.03
C GLU A 97 15.61 10.44 -0.90
N SER A 98 14.33 10.41 -1.23
CA SER A 98 13.69 11.50 -1.99
C SER A 98 13.77 12.82 -1.22
N ASN A 99 13.57 12.80 0.10
CA ASN A 99 13.68 13.99 0.93
C ASN A 99 15.10 14.51 0.99
N LYS A 100 16.10 13.64 1.03
CA LYS A 100 17.51 14.05 0.97
C LYS A 100 17.83 14.77 -0.33
N GLU A 101 17.37 14.26 -1.45
CA GLU A 101 17.55 14.90 -2.75
C GLU A 101 16.84 16.25 -2.79
N THR A 102 15.64 16.32 -2.25
CA THR A 102 14.90 17.58 -2.16
C THR A 102 15.66 18.60 -1.33
N VAL A 103 16.24 18.19 -0.19
CA VAL A 103 17.05 19.07 0.66
C VAL A 103 18.28 19.54 -0.10
N LYS A 104 18.94 18.67 -0.85
CA LYS A 104 20.07 19.08 -1.71
C LYS A 104 19.65 20.11 -2.75
N MET A 105 18.48 19.96 -3.31
CA MET A 105 17.94 20.88 -4.32
C MET A 105 17.51 22.21 -3.71
N ILE A 106 17.23 22.25 -2.40
CA ILE A 106 16.87 23.48 -1.67
C ILE A 106 17.93 24.55 -1.74
N ASN A 107 19.19 24.16 -1.92
CA ASN A 107 20.29 25.10 -2.05
C ASN A 107 20.47 25.59 -3.49
N SER A 108 19.62 25.19 -4.41
CA SER A 108 19.66 25.64 -5.80
C SER A 108 18.50 26.60 -6.09
N LYS A 109 18.69 27.45 -7.11
CA LYS A 109 17.69 28.46 -7.48
C LYS A 109 16.38 27.84 -7.97
N THR A 110 16.38 26.57 -8.32
CA THR A 110 15.20 25.87 -8.86
C THR A 110 14.27 25.34 -7.80
N ILE A 111 14.66 25.42 -6.54
CA ILE A 111 13.91 24.83 -5.45
C ILE A 111 12.52 25.39 -5.30
N TYR A 112 12.37 26.68 -5.51
CA TYR A 112 11.09 27.34 -5.40
C TYR A 112 10.07 26.75 -6.37
N GLU A 113 10.50 26.49 -7.60
CA GLU A 113 9.66 25.88 -8.62
C GLU A 113 9.36 24.44 -8.30
N LEU A 114 10.33 23.71 -7.77
CA LEU A 114 10.14 22.32 -7.37
C LEU A 114 9.08 22.19 -6.29
N PHE A 115 9.08 23.09 -5.33
CA PHE A 115 8.06 23.12 -4.28
C PHE A 115 6.66 23.36 -4.84
N LYS A 116 6.54 24.20 -5.84
CA LYS A 116 5.26 24.42 -6.51
C LYS A 116 4.66 23.12 -7.04
N TYR A 117 5.47 22.31 -7.67
CA TYR A 117 4.99 21.04 -8.26
C TYR A 117 4.63 20.01 -7.21
N LYS A 118 5.26 20.03 -6.06
CA LYS A 118 5.00 19.03 -5.03
C LYS A 118 3.77 19.32 -4.17
N PHE A 119 3.36 20.57 -4.09
CA PHE A 119 2.28 20.98 -3.18
C PHE A 119 1.04 21.50 -3.88
N VAL A 120 0.98 21.36 -5.17
CA VAL A 120 -0.22 21.72 -5.94
C VAL A 120 -1.17 20.55 -6.11
#